data_f11a60bd0eb7957a53fa3d54f907422f
#
_entry.id   f11a60bd0eb7957a53fa3d54f907422f
#
_cell.length_a   1.000
_cell.length_b   1.000
_cell.length_c   1.000
_cell.angle_alpha   90.00
_cell.angle_beta   90.00
_cell.angle_gamma   90.00
#
_symmetry.space_group_name_H-M   'P 1'
#
loop_
_entity.id
_entity.type
_entity.pdbx_description
1 polymer ?
#
loop_
_entity_poly.entity_id
_entity_poly.type
_entity_poly.pdbx_seq_one_letter_code
_entity_poly.pdbx_strand_id
1 'polypeptide(L)'
;MARVKRGVTAHARHRKVVKAAKGYYGRRKNVFRAAVQAVEKAGQYAYRDRRARKRTFRALWIQRINAACRELGFTYGRFIDGLGKAGVEVDRKVLADIAVREPEAFKALVEKAKGALA
;
A
#
# COMPACT_ATOMS: atom_id res chain seq x y z
N MET A 1 -12.61 48.28 27.37
CA MET A 1 -12.70 47.29 26.30
C MET A 1 -11.45 46.38 26.30
N ALA A 2 -11.63 45.10 26.21
CA ALA A 2 -10.53 44.16 26.23
C ALA A 2 -9.73 44.24 24.93
N ARG A 3 -8.43 44.21 25.07
CA ARG A 3 -7.52 44.22 23.94
C ARG A 3 -7.46 42.82 23.32
N VAL A 4 -7.69 42.72 22.04
CA VAL A 4 -7.61 41.45 21.32
C VAL A 4 -6.13 41.12 21.07
N LYS A 5 -5.69 40.05 21.69
CA LYS A 5 -4.38 39.45 21.43
C LYS A 5 -4.65 38.01 20.96
N ARG A 6 -3.67 37.32 20.50
CA ARG A 6 -3.84 35.94 19.98
C ARG A 6 -4.03 34.90 21.08
N GLY A 7 -4.88 35.18 22.07
CA GLY A 7 -5.02 34.35 23.26
C GLY A 7 -5.40 32.92 23.04
N VAL A 8 -6.25 32.63 22.02
CA VAL A 8 -6.73 31.27 21.77
C VAL A 8 -6.14 30.64 20.51
N THR A 9 -5.62 31.44 19.57
CA THR A 9 -5.17 30.94 18.29
C THR A 9 -3.94 30.05 18.39
N ALA A 10 -2.90 30.53 19.10
CA ALA A 10 -1.67 29.76 19.29
C ALA A 10 -1.94 28.48 20.09
N HIS A 11 -2.75 28.58 21.14
CA HIS A 11 -3.11 27.43 21.96
C HIS A 11 -3.85 26.38 21.14
N ALA A 12 -4.78 26.79 20.29
CA ALA A 12 -5.53 25.89 19.45
C ALA A 12 -4.63 25.14 18.46
N ARG A 13 -3.65 25.85 17.89
CA ARG A 13 -2.68 25.21 16.98
C ARG A 13 -1.79 24.20 17.70
N HIS A 14 -1.32 24.57 18.90
CA HIS A 14 -0.49 23.67 19.71
C HIS A 14 -1.29 22.43 20.12
N ARG A 15 -2.52 22.63 20.53
CA ARG A 15 -3.40 21.53 20.94
C ARG A 15 -3.69 20.58 19.78
N LYS A 16 -3.85 21.10 18.57
CA LYS A 16 -4.05 20.29 17.38
C LYS A 16 -2.88 19.32 17.16
N VAL A 17 -1.66 19.83 17.31
CA VAL A 17 -0.45 19.01 17.15
C VAL A 17 -0.35 17.95 18.26
N VAL A 18 -0.55 18.36 19.51
CA VAL A 18 -0.49 17.44 20.65
C VAL A 18 -1.56 16.36 20.54
N LYS A 19 -2.74 16.74 20.07
CA LYS A 19 -3.85 15.79 19.87
C LYS A 19 -3.50 14.76 18.79
N ALA A 20 -2.83 15.20 17.73
CA ALA A 20 -2.37 14.30 16.65
C ALA A 20 -1.29 13.34 17.14
N ALA A 21 -0.55 13.71 18.21
CA ALA A 21 0.50 12.88 18.79
C ALA A 21 -0.02 11.94 19.89
N LYS A 22 -1.32 11.81 20.04
CA LYS A 22 -1.91 10.94 21.07
C LYS A 22 -1.43 9.50 20.88
N GLY A 23 -0.99 8.89 21.97
CA GLY A 23 -0.49 7.51 21.95
C GLY A 23 1.01 7.41 21.69
N TYR A 24 1.70 8.51 21.46
CA TYR A 24 3.14 8.49 21.22
C TYR A 24 3.89 8.23 22.53
N TYR A 25 5.08 7.70 22.42
CA TYR A 25 5.87 7.29 23.56
C TYR A 25 6.41 8.48 24.35
N GLY A 26 6.32 8.39 25.66
CA GLY A 26 6.90 9.36 26.60
C GLY A 26 6.33 10.78 26.43
N ARG A 27 7.20 11.76 26.46
CA ARG A 27 6.81 13.18 26.37
C ARG A 27 6.39 13.60 24.95
N ARG A 28 6.59 12.76 23.95
CA ARG A 28 6.18 13.06 22.58
C ARG A 28 4.67 13.21 22.43
N LYS A 29 3.91 12.64 23.34
CA LYS A 29 2.44 12.71 23.30
C LYS A 29 1.86 13.94 23.98
N ASN A 30 2.62 14.61 24.85
CA ASN A 30 2.05 15.68 25.69
C ASN A 30 2.86 16.97 25.76
N VAL A 31 4.07 17.01 25.25
CA VAL A 31 4.90 18.23 25.18
C VAL A 31 4.93 18.73 23.75
N PHE A 32 4.53 20.00 23.55
CA PHE A 32 4.37 20.53 22.19
C PHE A 32 5.66 20.45 21.37
N ARG A 33 6.78 20.87 21.93
CA ARG A 33 8.05 20.88 21.18
C ARG A 33 8.46 19.49 20.68
N ALA A 34 8.29 18.47 21.51
CA ALA A 34 8.59 17.11 21.13
C ALA A 34 7.50 16.56 20.20
N ALA A 35 6.25 16.90 20.48
CA ALA A 35 5.11 16.43 19.67
C ALA A 35 5.14 16.97 18.25
N VAL A 36 5.52 18.24 18.05
CA VAL A 36 5.57 18.83 16.72
C VAL A 36 6.60 18.12 15.84
N GLN A 37 7.77 17.80 16.39
CA GLN A 37 8.79 17.08 15.66
C GLN A 37 8.33 15.65 15.31
N ALA A 38 7.69 14.98 16.28
CA ALA A 38 7.19 13.64 16.09
C ALA A 38 6.08 13.60 15.01
N VAL A 39 5.15 14.54 15.04
CA VAL A 39 4.07 14.63 14.06
C VAL A 39 4.60 14.96 12.67
N GLU A 40 5.57 15.87 12.58
CA GLU A 40 6.20 16.18 11.29
C GLU A 40 6.88 14.96 10.69
N LYS A 41 7.62 14.23 11.52
CA LYS A 41 8.30 13.01 11.07
C LYS A 41 7.28 11.94 10.65
N ALA A 42 6.20 11.81 11.43
CA ALA A 42 5.11 10.89 11.08
C ALA A 42 4.49 11.24 9.72
N GLY A 43 4.32 12.53 9.45
CA GLY A 43 3.83 13.01 8.16
C GLY A 43 4.76 12.68 7.01
N GLN A 44 6.06 12.84 7.22
CA GLN A 44 7.08 12.48 6.23
C GLN A 44 7.06 10.98 5.94
N TYR A 45 6.98 10.16 6.99
CA TYR A 45 6.89 8.72 6.83
C TYR A 45 5.60 8.31 6.13
N ALA A 46 4.49 8.94 6.47
CA ALA A 46 3.20 8.66 5.84
C ALA A 46 3.25 8.96 4.33
N TYR A 47 3.83 10.09 3.94
CA TYR A 47 3.99 10.46 2.54
C TYR A 47 4.84 9.43 1.80
N ARG A 48 6.02 9.14 2.36
CA ARG A 48 6.95 8.16 1.78
C ARG A 48 6.30 6.79 1.66
N ASP A 49 5.64 6.34 2.73
CA ASP A 49 5.14 4.97 2.82
C ASP A 49 3.85 4.76 2.02
N ARG A 50 3.09 5.81 1.75
CA ARG A 50 1.98 5.69 0.78
C ARG A 50 2.50 5.31 -0.60
N ARG A 51 3.65 5.79 -0.98
CA ARG A 51 4.31 5.43 -2.24
C ARG A 51 4.97 4.06 -2.16
N ALA A 52 5.63 3.78 -1.06
CA ALA A 52 6.24 2.47 -0.82
C ALA A 52 5.20 1.36 -0.73
N ARG A 53 4.02 1.65 -0.21
CA ARG A 53 2.93 0.66 -0.09
C ARG A 53 2.51 0.10 -1.45
N LYS A 54 2.46 0.95 -2.46
CA LYS A 54 2.13 0.49 -3.82
C LYS A 54 3.14 -0.53 -4.32
N ARG A 55 4.41 -0.28 -4.07
CA ARG A 55 5.49 -1.20 -4.44
C ARG A 55 5.42 -2.50 -3.64
N THR A 56 5.12 -2.39 -2.36
CA THR A 56 5.02 -3.54 -1.46
C THR A 56 3.87 -4.45 -1.88
N PHE A 57 2.71 -3.87 -2.18
CA PHE A 57 1.56 -4.66 -2.62
C PHE A 57 1.80 -5.27 -3.99
N ARG A 58 2.44 -4.54 -4.90
CA ARG A 58 2.78 -5.12 -6.21
C ARG A 58 3.68 -6.34 -6.06
N ALA A 59 4.69 -6.26 -5.19
CA ALA A 59 5.56 -7.40 -4.90
C ALA A 59 4.78 -8.57 -4.33
N LEU A 60 3.83 -8.32 -3.45
CA LEU A 60 2.97 -9.35 -2.87
C LEU A 60 2.10 -10.02 -3.95
N TRP A 61 1.50 -9.23 -4.84
CA TRP A 61 0.68 -9.78 -5.92
C TRP A 61 1.51 -10.65 -6.85
N ILE A 62 2.69 -10.20 -7.21
CA ILE A 62 3.60 -10.96 -8.06
C ILE A 62 3.97 -12.28 -7.39
N GLN A 63 4.26 -12.24 -6.09
CA GLN A 63 4.61 -13.44 -5.33
C GLN A 63 3.47 -14.45 -5.30
N ARG A 64 2.25 -13.99 -5.08
CA ARG A 64 1.06 -14.85 -5.07
C ARG A 64 0.78 -15.44 -6.43
N ILE A 65 0.87 -14.64 -7.48
CA ILE A 65 0.67 -15.11 -8.86
C ILE A 65 1.72 -16.15 -9.21
N ASN A 66 2.98 -15.88 -8.88
CA ASN A 66 4.08 -16.81 -9.17
C ASN A 66 3.89 -18.14 -8.44
N ALA A 67 3.49 -18.10 -7.17
CA ALA A 67 3.23 -19.32 -6.40
C ALA A 67 2.15 -20.17 -7.06
N ALA A 68 1.06 -19.53 -7.48
CA ALA A 68 -0.04 -20.23 -8.14
C ALA A 68 0.38 -20.79 -9.51
N CYS A 69 1.19 -20.04 -10.26
CA CYS A 69 1.72 -20.51 -11.55
C CYS A 69 2.60 -21.73 -11.37
N ARG A 70 3.45 -21.74 -10.34
CA ARG A 70 4.37 -22.85 -10.10
C ARG A 70 3.64 -24.12 -9.71
N GLU A 71 2.52 -24.02 -9.03
CA GLU A 71 1.67 -25.19 -8.75
C GLU A 71 1.16 -25.84 -10.04
N LEU A 72 1.02 -25.06 -11.10
CA LEU A 72 0.56 -25.53 -12.41
C LEU A 72 1.72 -25.78 -13.37
N GLY A 73 2.95 -25.78 -12.87
CA GLY A 73 4.15 -26.05 -13.67
C GLY A 73 4.55 -24.93 -14.60
N PHE A 74 4.21 -23.69 -14.27
CA PHE A 74 4.47 -22.52 -15.11
C PHE A 74 5.22 -21.45 -14.30
N THR A 75 5.85 -20.49 -14.96
CA THR A 75 6.54 -19.38 -14.28
C THR A 75 5.80 -18.07 -14.44
N TYR A 76 6.02 -17.15 -13.51
CA TYR A 76 5.37 -15.85 -13.57
C TYR A 76 5.71 -15.08 -14.84
N GLY A 77 6.99 -15.05 -15.22
CA GLY A 77 7.43 -14.31 -16.40
C GLY A 77 6.75 -14.77 -17.66
N ARG A 78 6.66 -16.09 -17.83
CA ARG A 78 5.99 -16.69 -19.00
C ARG A 78 4.48 -16.46 -18.96
N PHE A 79 3.91 -16.50 -17.75
CA PHE A 79 2.48 -16.26 -17.58
C PHE A 79 2.09 -14.84 -18.02
N ILE A 80 2.85 -13.83 -17.57
CA ILE A 80 2.60 -12.43 -17.92
C ILE A 80 2.80 -12.21 -19.43
N ASP A 81 3.87 -12.75 -19.98
CA ASP A 81 4.13 -12.66 -21.42
C ASP A 81 2.99 -13.31 -22.22
N GLY A 82 2.55 -14.48 -21.80
CA GLY A 82 1.45 -15.19 -22.47
C GLY A 82 0.13 -14.45 -22.40
N LEU A 83 -0.19 -13.85 -21.25
CA LEU A 83 -1.41 -13.05 -21.14
C LEU A 83 -1.35 -11.81 -22.03
N GLY A 84 -0.18 -11.18 -22.13
CA GLY A 84 0.02 -10.03 -23.03
C GLY A 84 -0.20 -10.42 -24.47
N LYS A 85 0.33 -11.55 -24.90
CA LYS A 85 0.17 -12.07 -26.27
C LYS A 85 -1.25 -12.52 -26.54
N ALA A 86 -1.97 -12.99 -25.52
CA ALA A 86 -3.37 -13.40 -25.65
C ALA A 86 -4.33 -12.20 -25.65
N GLY A 87 -3.83 -10.99 -25.39
CA GLY A 87 -4.64 -9.78 -25.33
C GLY A 87 -5.48 -9.66 -24.05
N VAL A 88 -5.11 -10.36 -23.00
CA VAL A 88 -5.82 -10.29 -21.71
C VAL A 88 -5.28 -9.12 -20.92
N GLU A 89 -6.16 -8.15 -20.62
CA GLU A 89 -5.81 -6.94 -19.88
C GLU A 89 -6.40 -7.01 -18.46
N VAL A 90 -5.73 -7.74 -17.59
CA VAL A 90 -6.11 -7.88 -16.19
C VAL A 90 -4.90 -7.47 -15.34
N ASP A 91 -5.10 -6.59 -14.36
CA ASP A 91 -3.99 -6.16 -13.54
C ASP A 91 -3.58 -7.23 -12.52
N ARG A 92 -2.40 -7.01 -11.92
CA ARG A 92 -1.82 -7.99 -11.01
C ARG A 92 -2.61 -8.16 -9.72
N LYS A 93 -3.27 -7.10 -9.27
CA LYS A 93 -4.11 -7.16 -8.09
C LYS A 93 -5.26 -8.16 -8.29
N VAL A 94 -5.94 -8.05 -9.42
CA VAL A 94 -7.07 -8.93 -9.75
C VAL A 94 -6.58 -10.36 -9.98
N LEU A 95 -5.45 -10.52 -10.68
CA LEU A 95 -4.87 -11.85 -10.91
C LEU A 95 -4.50 -12.54 -9.60
N ALA A 96 -3.93 -11.82 -8.66
CA ALA A 96 -3.58 -12.39 -7.35
C ALA A 96 -4.83 -12.80 -6.57
N ASP A 97 -5.89 -12.02 -6.65
CA ASP A 97 -7.16 -12.34 -6.00
C ASP A 97 -7.79 -13.60 -6.60
N ILE A 98 -7.80 -13.70 -7.92
CA ILE A 98 -8.30 -14.88 -8.63
C ILE A 98 -7.47 -16.11 -8.24
N ALA A 99 -6.16 -15.97 -8.15
CA ALA A 99 -5.27 -17.08 -7.80
C ALA A 99 -5.59 -17.67 -6.43
N VAL A 100 -6.00 -16.83 -5.48
CA VAL A 100 -6.31 -17.27 -4.12
C VAL A 100 -7.73 -17.75 -3.98
N ARG A 101 -8.70 -17.03 -4.56
CA ARG A 101 -10.13 -17.27 -4.33
C ARG A 101 -10.76 -18.18 -5.37
N GLU A 102 -10.26 -18.16 -6.58
CA GLU A 102 -10.85 -18.89 -7.71
C GLU A 102 -9.77 -19.66 -8.47
N PRO A 103 -9.22 -20.74 -7.88
CA PRO A 103 -8.11 -21.49 -8.50
C PRO A 103 -8.43 -22.03 -9.88
N GLU A 104 -9.68 -22.41 -10.13
CA GLU A 104 -10.08 -22.94 -11.43
C GLU A 104 -10.07 -21.86 -12.51
N ALA A 105 -10.54 -20.66 -12.17
CA ALA A 105 -10.48 -19.53 -13.10
C ALA A 105 -9.04 -19.15 -13.40
N PHE A 106 -8.17 -19.19 -12.38
CA PHE A 106 -6.75 -18.95 -12.58
C PHE A 106 -6.11 -20.00 -13.48
N LYS A 107 -6.47 -21.26 -13.30
CA LYS A 107 -5.99 -22.33 -14.16
C LYS A 107 -6.38 -22.09 -15.62
N ALA A 108 -7.58 -21.61 -15.85
CA ALA A 108 -8.05 -21.27 -17.20
C ALA A 108 -7.21 -20.15 -17.81
N LEU A 109 -6.82 -19.15 -17.00
CA LEU A 109 -5.94 -18.08 -17.47
C LEU A 109 -4.54 -18.60 -17.81
N VAL A 110 -4.02 -19.53 -17.02
CA VAL A 110 -2.71 -20.15 -17.28
C VAL A 110 -2.76 -20.95 -18.58
N GLU A 111 -3.82 -21.71 -18.81
CA GLU A 111 -4.00 -22.46 -20.06
C GLU A 111 -4.05 -21.52 -21.26
N LYS A 112 -4.74 -20.40 -21.12
CA LYS A 112 -4.83 -19.39 -22.18
C LYS A 112 -3.47 -18.77 -22.48
N ALA A 113 -2.68 -18.51 -21.43
CA ALA A 113 -1.32 -17.98 -21.59
C ALA A 113 -0.41 -18.99 -22.26
N LYS A 114 -0.49 -20.26 -21.88
CA LYS A 114 0.26 -21.34 -22.53
C LYS A 114 -0.07 -21.45 -24.02
N GLY A 115 -1.34 -21.36 -24.34
CA GLY A 115 -1.79 -21.41 -25.73
C GLY A 115 -1.24 -20.26 -26.57
N ALA A 116 -1.14 -19.08 -26.00
CA ALA A 116 -0.62 -17.90 -26.69
C ALA A 116 0.90 -17.96 -26.91
N LEU A 117 1.61 -18.75 -26.10
CA LEU A 117 3.06 -18.92 -26.20
C LEU A 117 3.45 -20.10 -27.08
N ALA A 118 2.50 -20.94 -27.38
CA ALA A 118 2.74 -22.15 -28.23
C ALA A 118 2.93 -21.77 -29.70
#